data_436a5781cac99120791d4eb6d2c5399f
#
_entry.id   436a5781cac99120791d4eb6d2c5399f
#
_cell.length_a   1.000
_cell.length_b   1.000
_cell.length_c   1.000
_cell.angle_alpha   90.00
_cell.angle_beta   90.00
_cell.angle_gamma   90.00
#
_symmetry.space_group_name_H-M   'P 1'
#
loop_
_entity.id
_entity.type
_entity.pdbx_description
1 polymer ?
#
loop_
_entity_poly.entity_id
_entity_poly.type
_entity_poly.pdbx_seq_one_letter_code
_entity_poly.pdbx_strand_id
1 'polypeptide(L)'
;MNQGYGKHASTRTILAVLTCAAALTACAGPAAPAGAGPSAAPRPLSQPALAARALSPGTQAGPYRTGEYTVSGGPLSDAYGARPSACGPLVSLRAVRGGPVTQVHRRLTDPENLRGADVAVQLRSYDKGRAAAVLDDLRAAGKKCAGGFTELRGDRSGTYTSVTAAAAPAGTGDEALAYRLGLRDGKNGSASYEYLTVVRYGATLVSFRAESLDDKDPGGVPKEIVDAQTENLTGPGG
;
A
#
# COMPACT_ATOMS: atom_id res chain seq x y z
N MET A 1 -49.36 41.88 -55.28
CA MET A 1 -49.42 43.34 -55.36
C MET A 1 -48.11 43.95 -54.97
N ASN A 2 -47.49 44.56 -55.95
CA ASN A 2 -46.54 45.70 -55.96
C ASN A 2 -45.16 45.45 -55.22
N GLN A 3 -44.10 45.25 -55.99
CA GLN A 3 -43.27 46.15 -56.81
C GLN A 3 -42.55 47.24 -56.01
N GLY A 4 -41.24 47.27 -56.17
CA GLY A 4 -40.34 48.29 -55.71
C GLY A 4 -38.92 48.10 -56.18
N TYR A 5 -38.64 48.41 -57.42
CA TYR A 5 -37.33 48.51 -58.11
C TYR A 5 -36.53 49.70 -57.53
N GLY A 6 -35.20 49.54 -57.43
CA GLY A 6 -34.26 50.63 -57.19
C GLY A 6 -32.84 50.29 -57.62
N LYS A 7 -32.46 50.51 -58.89
CA LYS A 7 -31.13 50.58 -59.44
C LYS A 7 -30.43 51.88 -59.12
N HIS A 8 -29.12 51.89 -58.95
CA HIS A 8 -28.10 52.82 -59.52
C HIS A 8 -26.81 52.58 -58.78
N ALA A 9 -25.79 52.22 -59.38
CA ALA A 9 -24.87 52.76 -60.37
C ALA A 9 -23.49 53.06 -59.71
N SER A 10 -22.52 52.37 -60.19
CA SER A 10 -21.09 52.67 -60.45
C SER A 10 -20.43 53.88 -59.79
N THR A 11 -19.30 53.65 -59.14
CA THR A 11 -18.10 54.47 -59.43
C THR A 11 -16.86 53.67 -59.06
N ARG A 12 -15.98 53.44 -60.07
CA ARG A 12 -14.65 52.91 -59.94
C ARG A 12 -13.72 53.99 -59.39
N THR A 13 -12.91 53.65 -58.41
CA THR A 13 -11.68 54.39 -58.16
C THR A 13 -10.56 53.40 -57.85
N ILE A 14 -9.58 53.40 -58.73
CA ILE A 14 -8.31 52.72 -58.63
C ILE A 14 -7.40 53.61 -57.79
N LEU A 15 -6.74 53.11 -56.77
CA LEU A 15 -5.43 53.65 -56.31
C LEU A 15 -4.63 52.66 -55.48
N ALA A 16 -3.50 52.39 -56.07
CA ALA A 16 -2.15 52.22 -55.50
C ALA A 16 -1.89 51.18 -54.38
N VAL A 17 -1.13 50.22 -54.83
CA VAL A 17 -0.29 49.27 -54.12
C VAL A 17 0.73 49.97 -53.21
N LEU A 18 0.74 49.63 -51.94
CA LEU A 18 1.97 49.75 -51.12
C LEU A 18 2.16 48.45 -50.35
N THR A 19 3.09 47.64 -50.83
CA THR A 19 3.61 46.45 -50.20
C THR A 19 4.50 46.83 -49.00
N CYS A 20 4.01 46.67 -47.76
CA CYS A 20 4.84 46.61 -46.56
C CYS A 20 5.03 45.15 -46.17
N ALA A 21 6.17 44.62 -46.55
CA ALA A 21 6.63 43.31 -46.01
C ALA A 21 7.07 43.51 -44.56
N ALA A 22 6.18 43.20 -43.61
CA ALA A 22 6.54 43.09 -42.19
C ALA A 22 7.02 41.63 -41.97
N ALA A 23 8.32 41.47 -41.77
CA ALA A 23 8.95 40.23 -41.34
C ALA A 23 8.53 39.99 -39.88
N LEU A 24 7.57 39.10 -39.65
CA LEU A 24 7.25 38.53 -38.35
C LEU A 24 8.33 37.48 -38.00
N THR A 25 9.38 37.92 -37.31
CA THR A 25 10.28 37.04 -36.57
C THR A 25 9.48 36.45 -35.41
N ALA A 26 8.93 35.25 -35.60
CA ALA A 26 8.38 34.40 -34.55
C ALA A 26 9.55 33.99 -33.63
N CYS A 27 9.70 34.64 -32.51
CA CYS A 27 10.47 34.11 -31.39
C CYS A 27 9.76 32.83 -30.90
N ALA A 28 10.25 31.67 -31.36
CA ALA A 28 9.92 30.40 -30.71
C ALA A 28 10.56 30.41 -29.32
N GLY A 29 9.79 30.86 -28.35
CA GLY A 29 10.13 30.67 -26.94
C GLY A 29 10.20 29.15 -26.65
N PRO A 30 11.09 28.73 -25.74
CA PRO A 30 11.13 27.31 -25.35
C PRO A 30 9.73 26.89 -24.89
N ALA A 31 9.19 25.85 -25.55
CA ALA A 31 7.91 25.25 -25.15
C ALA A 31 8.03 24.86 -23.67
N ALA A 32 7.22 25.46 -22.82
CA ALA A 32 7.11 25.02 -21.43
C ALA A 32 6.78 23.52 -21.45
N PRO A 33 7.44 22.70 -20.61
CA PRO A 33 7.12 21.27 -20.55
C PRO A 33 5.62 21.17 -20.25
N ALA A 34 4.91 20.42 -21.08
CA ALA A 34 3.48 20.13 -20.88
C ALA A 34 3.33 19.63 -19.46
N GLY A 35 2.62 20.40 -18.62
CA GLY A 35 2.42 20.06 -17.23
C GLY A 35 1.87 18.63 -17.16
N ALA A 36 2.54 17.78 -16.38
CA ALA A 36 2.07 16.44 -16.14
C ALA A 36 0.62 16.57 -15.65
N GLY A 37 -0.32 16.08 -16.45
CA GLY A 37 -1.74 16.07 -16.08
C GLY A 37 -1.88 15.37 -14.73
N PRO A 38 -2.96 15.61 -13.98
CA PRO A 38 -3.14 14.99 -12.68
C PRO A 38 -3.00 13.48 -12.82
N SER A 39 -1.95 12.94 -12.12
CA SER A 39 -1.68 11.50 -12.13
C SER A 39 -2.96 10.78 -11.72
N ALA A 40 -3.44 9.88 -12.56
CA ALA A 40 -4.65 9.13 -12.25
C ALA A 40 -4.43 8.40 -10.92
N ALA A 41 -5.39 8.55 -9.98
CA ALA A 41 -5.26 7.91 -8.69
C ALA A 41 -5.09 6.40 -8.86
N PRO A 42 -4.20 5.76 -8.07
CA PRO A 42 -3.94 4.34 -8.15
C PRO A 42 -5.24 3.53 -8.08
N ARG A 43 -5.41 2.57 -9.01
CA ARG A 43 -6.57 1.67 -9.04
C ARG A 43 -6.26 0.40 -8.27
N PRO A 44 -7.28 -0.26 -7.66
CA PRO A 44 -7.08 -1.55 -7.04
C PRO A 44 -6.66 -2.59 -8.08
N LEU A 45 -5.79 -3.51 -7.67
CA LEU A 45 -5.39 -4.66 -8.48
C LEU A 45 -6.51 -5.71 -8.46
N SER A 46 -6.73 -6.36 -9.59
CA SER A 46 -7.58 -7.56 -9.63
C SER A 46 -6.91 -8.72 -8.88
N GLN A 47 -7.69 -9.74 -8.51
CA GLN A 47 -7.17 -10.91 -7.80
C GLN A 47 -6.00 -11.60 -8.54
N PRO A 48 -6.06 -11.86 -9.86
CA PRO A 48 -4.92 -12.43 -10.60
C PRO A 48 -3.70 -11.49 -10.61
N ALA A 49 -3.92 -10.19 -10.79
CA ALA A 49 -2.83 -9.21 -10.80
C ALA A 49 -2.15 -9.09 -9.43
N LEU A 50 -2.93 -9.13 -8.33
CA LEU A 50 -2.37 -9.11 -6.98
C LEU A 50 -1.63 -10.41 -6.67
N ALA A 51 -2.13 -11.55 -7.10
CA ALA A 51 -1.49 -12.85 -6.94
C ALA A 51 -0.14 -12.94 -7.69
N ALA A 52 -0.06 -12.36 -8.89
CA ALA A 52 1.19 -12.27 -9.65
C ALA A 52 2.25 -11.37 -8.99
N ARG A 53 1.81 -10.44 -8.14
CA ARG A 53 2.66 -9.53 -7.37
C ARG A 53 3.07 -10.07 -5.99
N ALA A 54 2.48 -11.16 -5.54
CA ALA A 54 2.89 -11.86 -4.33
C ALA A 54 4.03 -12.83 -4.65
N LEU A 55 4.95 -13.04 -3.70
CA LEU A 55 5.97 -14.08 -3.83
C LEU A 55 5.32 -15.43 -4.16
N SER A 56 5.78 -16.09 -5.19
CA SER A 56 5.24 -17.40 -5.59
C SER A 56 5.65 -18.49 -4.59
N PRO A 57 4.79 -19.48 -4.31
CA PRO A 57 5.20 -20.64 -3.50
C PRO A 57 6.48 -21.28 -4.04
N GLY A 58 7.41 -21.59 -3.14
CA GLY A 58 8.73 -22.11 -3.46
C GLY A 58 9.81 -21.05 -3.71
N THR A 59 9.45 -19.76 -3.89
CA THR A 59 10.43 -18.68 -4.00
C THR A 59 11.27 -18.59 -2.73
N GLN A 60 12.57 -18.36 -2.90
CA GLN A 60 13.53 -18.18 -1.82
C GLN A 60 13.84 -16.69 -1.60
N ALA A 61 13.86 -16.26 -0.33
CA ALA A 61 14.24 -14.93 0.11
C ALA A 61 15.27 -15.08 1.23
N GLY A 62 16.57 -15.06 0.92
CA GLY A 62 17.64 -15.47 1.84
C GLY A 62 17.46 -16.95 2.26
N PRO A 63 17.46 -17.26 3.55
CA PRO A 63 17.21 -18.64 4.04
C PRO A 63 15.72 -19.01 4.01
N TYR A 64 14.81 -18.05 3.83
CA TYR A 64 13.36 -18.26 3.91
C TYR A 64 12.79 -18.80 2.61
N ARG A 65 11.86 -19.76 2.74
CA ARG A 65 11.09 -20.29 1.60
C ARG A 65 9.63 -19.89 1.71
N THR A 66 9.10 -19.40 0.60
CA THR A 66 7.69 -19.02 0.48
C THR A 66 6.80 -20.26 0.39
N GLY A 67 5.76 -20.29 1.20
CA GLY A 67 4.68 -21.27 1.17
C GLY A 67 3.31 -20.59 1.12
N GLU A 68 2.28 -21.41 0.96
CA GLU A 68 0.89 -20.97 1.12
C GLU A 68 0.60 -20.68 2.59
N TYR A 69 -0.18 -19.62 2.85
CA TYR A 69 -0.70 -19.38 4.19
C TYR A 69 -2.01 -20.14 4.36
N THR A 70 -1.99 -21.19 5.16
CA THR A 70 -3.09 -22.16 5.28
C THR A 70 -4.05 -21.89 6.42
N VAL A 71 -3.74 -20.91 7.31
CA VAL A 71 -4.63 -20.55 8.41
C VAL A 71 -5.82 -19.75 7.90
N SER A 72 -7.02 -20.20 8.23
CA SER A 72 -8.27 -19.54 7.81
C SER A 72 -8.32 -18.09 8.31
N GLY A 73 -8.79 -17.19 7.45
CA GLY A 73 -8.94 -15.77 7.73
C GLY A 73 -7.68 -14.93 7.46
N GLY A 74 -6.52 -15.56 7.28
CA GLY A 74 -5.26 -14.84 7.03
C GLY A 74 -4.63 -14.27 8.30
N PRO A 75 -3.41 -13.70 8.18
CA PRO A 75 -2.64 -13.23 9.34
C PRO A 75 -3.23 -11.99 10.03
N LEU A 76 -3.97 -11.16 9.28
CA LEU A 76 -4.63 -9.96 9.77
C LEU A 76 -6.09 -9.96 9.26
N SER A 77 -6.89 -10.90 9.77
CA SER A 77 -8.26 -11.12 9.32
C SER A 77 -9.19 -9.99 9.72
N ASP A 78 -10.11 -9.62 8.84
CA ASP A 78 -11.18 -8.65 9.13
C ASP A 78 -12.17 -9.14 10.21
N ALA A 79 -12.14 -10.43 10.54
CA ALA A 79 -12.90 -11.02 11.65
C ALA A 79 -12.22 -10.83 13.00
N TYR A 80 -10.95 -10.42 13.04
CA TYR A 80 -10.24 -10.16 14.28
C TYR A 80 -10.61 -8.79 14.84
N GLY A 81 -10.71 -8.71 16.14
CA GLY A 81 -11.00 -7.48 16.85
C GLY A 81 -9.99 -7.19 17.95
N ALA A 82 -10.15 -6.06 18.60
CA ALA A 82 -9.33 -5.69 19.76
C ALA A 82 -10.14 -5.03 20.86
N ARG A 83 -9.63 -5.13 22.09
CA ARG A 83 -10.10 -4.36 23.24
C ARG A 83 -8.94 -3.54 23.82
N PRO A 84 -9.03 -2.20 23.83
CA PRO A 84 -10.13 -1.39 23.30
C PRO A 84 -10.19 -1.47 21.74
N SER A 85 -11.37 -1.22 21.18
CA SER A 85 -11.64 -1.34 19.74
C SER A 85 -10.76 -0.44 18.85
N ALA A 86 -10.26 0.65 19.43
CA ALA A 86 -9.31 1.54 18.77
C ALA A 86 -7.97 0.87 18.38
N CYS A 87 -7.66 -0.30 18.97
CA CYS A 87 -6.49 -1.11 18.65
C CYS A 87 -6.74 -2.09 17.47
N GLY A 88 -7.97 -2.16 16.96
CA GLY A 88 -8.35 -3.02 15.85
C GLY A 88 -7.42 -2.97 14.63
N PRO A 89 -6.94 -1.80 14.18
CA PRO A 89 -6.00 -1.72 13.04
C PRO A 89 -4.69 -2.51 13.22
N LEU A 90 -4.25 -2.76 14.46
CA LEU A 90 -3.05 -3.57 14.73
C LEU A 90 -3.24 -5.07 14.48
N VAL A 91 -4.48 -5.54 14.40
CA VAL A 91 -4.81 -6.96 14.25
C VAL A 91 -5.59 -7.29 12.97
N SER A 92 -6.21 -6.32 12.31
CA SER A 92 -7.03 -6.57 11.13
C SER A 92 -6.64 -5.76 9.89
N LEU A 93 -6.00 -4.62 10.04
CA LEU A 93 -5.80 -3.63 8.97
C LEU A 93 -7.11 -3.27 8.23
N ARG A 94 -8.24 -3.43 8.91
CA ARG A 94 -9.54 -3.09 8.37
C ARG A 94 -9.72 -1.59 8.40
N ALA A 95 -9.98 -1.00 7.23
CA ALA A 95 -10.46 0.38 7.19
C ALA A 95 -11.83 0.47 7.88
N VAL A 96 -12.05 1.53 8.63
CA VAL A 96 -13.33 1.80 9.34
C VAL A 96 -14.53 1.75 8.38
N ARG A 97 -14.31 1.89 7.07
CA ARG A 97 -15.35 1.93 6.03
C ARG A 97 -15.14 0.92 4.91
N GLY A 98 -14.82 -0.32 5.22
CA GLY A 98 -14.75 -1.42 4.26
C GLY A 98 -13.37 -2.08 4.14
N GLY A 99 -13.38 -3.36 3.77
CA GLY A 99 -12.20 -4.17 3.57
C GLY A 99 -11.50 -3.93 2.23
N PRO A 100 -10.45 -4.70 1.93
CA PRO A 100 -9.81 -4.70 0.64
C PRO A 100 -10.73 -5.27 -0.45
N VAL A 101 -10.50 -4.86 -1.69
CA VAL A 101 -11.17 -5.43 -2.87
C VAL A 101 -10.64 -6.83 -3.15
N THR A 102 -9.33 -7.02 -2.99
CA THR A 102 -8.63 -8.30 -3.19
C THR A 102 -7.54 -8.47 -2.16
N GLN A 103 -7.20 -9.72 -1.85
CA GLN A 103 -6.11 -10.04 -0.93
C GLN A 103 -5.43 -11.36 -1.27
N VAL A 104 -4.14 -11.45 -0.95
CA VAL A 104 -3.31 -12.65 -1.11
C VAL A 104 -2.45 -12.82 0.13
N HIS A 105 -2.29 -14.07 0.57
CA HIS A 105 -1.50 -14.43 1.74
C HIS A 105 -0.36 -15.36 1.37
N ARG A 106 0.77 -15.20 2.03
CA ARG A 106 1.95 -16.08 1.95
C ARG A 106 2.53 -16.28 3.33
N ARG A 107 3.26 -17.36 3.50
CA ARG A 107 4.04 -17.65 4.69
C ARG A 107 5.47 -17.91 4.29
N LEU A 108 6.43 -17.34 5.01
CA LEU A 108 7.85 -17.61 4.79
C LEU A 108 8.45 -18.16 6.07
N THR A 109 9.11 -19.29 5.95
CA THR A 109 9.81 -19.97 7.05
C THR A 109 11.20 -20.38 6.58
N ASP A 110 12.14 -20.43 7.50
CA ASP A 110 13.44 -21.03 7.27
C ASP A 110 13.32 -22.55 7.49
N PRO A 111 13.46 -23.39 6.44
CA PRO A 111 13.31 -24.83 6.57
C PRO A 111 14.43 -25.49 7.41
N GLU A 112 15.57 -24.82 7.58
CA GLU A 112 16.67 -25.29 8.40
C GLU A 112 16.56 -24.83 9.85
N ASN A 113 15.74 -23.81 10.12
CA ASN A 113 15.49 -23.28 11.45
C ASN A 113 13.99 -23.05 11.69
N LEU A 114 13.23 -24.13 11.80
CA LEU A 114 11.77 -24.10 11.98
C LEU A 114 11.29 -23.42 13.28
N ARG A 115 12.20 -23.16 14.21
CA ARG A 115 11.91 -22.42 15.46
C ARG A 115 12.30 -20.95 15.38
N GLY A 116 12.89 -20.52 14.27
CA GLY A 116 13.26 -19.14 14.02
C GLY A 116 12.05 -18.27 13.66
N ALA A 117 12.31 -17.24 12.89
CA ALA A 117 11.26 -16.33 12.45
C ALA A 117 10.29 -17.01 11.47
N ASP A 118 9.00 -16.89 11.77
CA ASP A 118 7.88 -17.24 10.89
C ASP A 118 7.23 -15.95 10.43
N VAL A 119 7.17 -15.73 9.13
CA VAL A 119 6.69 -14.46 8.58
C VAL A 119 5.45 -14.68 7.72
N ALA A 120 4.34 -14.14 8.19
CA ALA A 120 3.14 -14.04 7.39
C ALA A 120 3.18 -12.76 6.54
N VAL A 121 3.02 -12.90 5.23
CA VAL A 121 2.95 -11.79 4.27
C VAL A 121 1.56 -11.71 3.69
N GLN A 122 0.96 -10.53 3.73
CA GLN A 122 -0.36 -10.29 3.19
C GLN A 122 -0.34 -9.06 2.28
N LEU A 123 -0.78 -9.27 1.05
CA LEU A 123 -1.04 -8.20 0.10
C LEU A 123 -2.53 -7.91 0.09
N ARG A 124 -2.88 -6.63 0.19
CA ARG A 124 -4.27 -6.15 0.14
C ARG A 124 -4.38 -4.98 -0.82
N SER A 125 -5.29 -5.04 -1.77
CA SER A 125 -5.57 -3.93 -2.68
C SER A 125 -6.89 -3.28 -2.35
N TYR A 126 -6.93 -1.95 -2.37
CA TYR A 126 -8.03 -1.14 -1.88
C TYR A 126 -8.55 -0.20 -2.96
N ASP A 127 -9.79 0.23 -2.82
CA ASP A 127 -10.33 1.34 -3.59
C ASP A 127 -9.56 2.65 -3.30
N LYS A 128 -9.72 3.61 -4.20
CA LYS A 128 -9.04 4.90 -4.18
C LYS A 128 -8.99 5.54 -2.79
N GLY A 129 -7.78 5.88 -2.35
CA GLY A 129 -7.51 6.60 -1.09
C GLY A 129 -7.62 5.75 0.18
N ARG A 130 -8.17 4.54 0.12
CA ARG A 130 -8.37 3.72 1.32
C ARG A 130 -7.09 3.13 1.90
N ALA A 131 -6.12 2.79 1.06
CA ALA A 131 -4.85 2.28 1.53
C ALA A 131 -4.13 3.28 2.46
N ALA A 132 -4.12 4.57 2.11
CA ALA A 132 -3.58 5.62 2.96
C ALA A 132 -4.36 5.75 4.27
N ALA A 133 -5.71 5.74 4.21
CA ALA A 133 -6.55 5.83 5.41
C ALA A 133 -6.31 4.65 6.37
N VAL A 134 -6.06 3.43 5.87
CA VAL A 134 -5.70 2.28 6.71
C VAL A 134 -4.38 2.52 7.45
N LEU A 135 -3.37 3.13 6.79
CA LEU A 135 -2.12 3.49 7.47
C LEU A 135 -2.31 4.59 8.52
N ASP A 136 -3.17 5.57 8.25
CA ASP A 136 -3.50 6.60 9.23
C ASP A 136 -4.18 6.01 10.47
N ASP A 137 -5.14 5.10 10.28
CA ASP A 137 -5.80 4.36 11.36
C ASP A 137 -4.80 3.50 12.13
N LEU A 138 -3.88 2.82 11.43
CA LEU A 138 -2.82 2.01 12.05
C LEU A 138 -1.87 2.89 12.88
N ARG A 139 -1.48 4.05 12.37
CA ARG A 139 -0.63 5.02 13.08
C ARG A 139 -1.31 5.54 14.35
N ALA A 140 -2.60 5.85 14.26
CA ALA A 140 -3.40 6.28 15.42
C ALA A 140 -3.52 5.16 16.45
N ALA A 141 -3.77 3.91 16.01
CA ALA A 141 -3.83 2.74 16.88
C ALA A 141 -2.50 2.47 17.58
N GLY A 142 -1.37 2.54 16.87
CA GLY A 142 -0.03 2.37 17.47
C GLY A 142 0.25 3.33 18.62
N LYS A 143 -0.15 4.59 18.47
CA LYS A 143 -0.03 5.60 19.55
C LYS A 143 -0.98 5.31 20.71
N LYS A 144 -2.25 5.02 20.41
CA LYS A 144 -3.30 4.87 21.42
C LYS A 144 -3.14 3.59 22.25
N CYS A 145 -2.55 2.55 21.66
CA CYS A 145 -2.42 1.23 22.25
C CYS A 145 -1.00 0.92 22.74
N ALA A 146 -0.17 1.94 22.96
CA ALA A 146 1.21 1.79 23.43
C ALA A 146 1.32 0.95 24.72
N GLY A 147 0.33 1.03 25.62
CA GLY A 147 0.25 0.25 26.85
C GLY A 147 -0.28 -1.18 26.70
N GLY A 148 -0.51 -1.62 25.45
CA GLY A 148 -1.03 -2.95 25.16
C GLY A 148 -2.53 -2.99 24.88
N PHE A 149 -3.02 -4.18 24.55
CA PHE A 149 -4.42 -4.45 24.21
C PHE A 149 -4.71 -5.94 24.23
N THR A 150 -5.99 -6.32 24.17
CA THR A 150 -6.40 -7.71 23.96
C THR A 150 -6.87 -7.91 22.54
N GLU A 151 -6.29 -8.86 21.81
CA GLU A 151 -6.77 -9.32 20.52
C GLU A 151 -7.89 -10.35 20.70
N LEU A 152 -8.88 -10.31 19.82
CA LEU A 152 -10.03 -11.20 19.79
C LEU A 152 -10.06 -11.97 18.47
N ARG A 153 -9.91 -13.29 18.51
CA ARG A 153 -9.96 -14.21 17.36
C ARG A 153 -11.04 -15.27 17.58
N GLY A 154 -12.29 -14.92 17.31
CA GLY A 154 -13.42 -15.81 17.59
C GLY A 154 -13.54 -16.06 19.09
N ASP A 155 -13.39 -17.32 19.52
CA ASP A 155 -13.41 -17.79 20.92
C ASP A 155 -12.06 -17.65 21.64
N ARG A 156 -11.00 -17.24 20.95
CA ARG A 156 -9.64 -17.06 21.49
C ARG A 156 -9.33 -15.61 21.72
N SER A 157 -8.48 -15.35 22.70
CA SER A 157 -7.94 -14.01 22.94
C SER A 157 -6.44 -14.09 23.23
N GLY A 158 -5.70 -13.10 22.75
CA GLY A 158 -4.28 -12.89 23.01
C GLY A 158 -4.07 -11.54 23.72
N THR A 159 -3.14 -11.47 24.65
CA THR A 159 -2.82 -10.23 25.36
C THR A 159 -1.50 -9.67 24.89
N TYR A 160 -1.55 -8.48 24.28
CA TYR A 160 -0.37 -7.67 23.99
C TYR A 160 -0.12 -6.72 25.16
N THR A 161 1.10 -6.70 25.65
CA THR A 161 1.51 -5.91 26.82
C THR A 161 2.10 -4.56 26.43
N SER A 162 2.51 -4.41 25.16
CA SER A 162 3.07 -3.16 24.63
C SER A 162 2.93 -3.09 23.13
N VAL A 163 2.88 -1.86 22.60
CA VAL A 163 3.02 -1.52 21.18
C VAL A 163 4.05 -0.42 21.08
N THR A 164 5.17 -0.70 20.44
CA THR A 164 6.27 0.24 20.30
C THR A 164 6.57 0.45 18.81
N ALA A 165 6.74 1.70 18.39
CA ALA A 165 7.19 1.97 17.02
C ALA A 165 8.57 1.35 16.80
N ALA A 166 8.75 0.66 15.68
CA ALA A 166 10.00 0.07 15.23
C ALA A 166 10.51 0.81 13.98
N ALA A 167 11.77 0.56 13.62
CA ALA A 167 12.32 1.11 12.39
C ALA A 167 11.60 0.49 11.18
N ALA A 168 10.93 1.34 10.39
CA ALA A 168 10.37 0.93 9.12
C ALA A 168 11.46 0.80 8.07
N PRO A 169 11.34 -0.11 7.08
CA PRO A 169 12.29 -0.23 5.98
C PRO A 169 12.42 1.09 5.22
N ALA A 170 13.63 1.61 5.10
CA ALA A 170 13.87 2.87 4.40
C ALA A 170 13.77 2.70 2.88
N GLY A 171 13.20 3.69 2.20
CA GLY A 171 13.10 3.69 0.73
C GLY A 171 12.15 2.66 0.14
N THR A 172 11.27 2.07 0.95
CA THR A 172 10.35 1.02 0.55
C THR A 172 8.95 1.59 0.42
N GLY A 173 8.38 1.52 -0.80
CA GLY A 173 7.02 2.01 -1.10
C GLY A 173 6.85 3.53 -0.95
N ASP A 174 5.60 3.96 -0.96
CA ASP A 174 5.23 5.38 -0.78
C ASP A 174 5.26 5.79 0.71
N GLU A 175 5.00 4.82 1.58
CA GLU A 175 4.92 5.02 3.04
C GLU A 175 5.04 3.67 3.75
N ALA A 176 5.75 3.63 4.88
CA ALA A 176 5.91 2.43 5.69
C ALA A 176 5.72 2.74 7.18
N LEU A 177 5.13 1.79 7.91
CA LEU A 177 5.00 1.78 9.36
C LEU A 177 5.50 0.45 9.90
N ALA A 178 6.18 0.48 11.04
CA ALA A 178 6.59 -0.73 11.74
C ALA A 178 6.34 -0.61 13.24
N TYR A 179 5.93 -1.74 13.84
CA TYR A 179 5.67 -1.86 15.27
C TYR A 179 6.26 -3.16 15.80
N ARG A 180 6.79 -3.08 17.02
CA ARG A 180 7.10 -4.23 17.87
C ARG A 180 5.97 -4.39 18.88
N LEU A 181 5.37 -5.57 18.91
CA LEU A 181 4.24 -5.93 19.77
C LEU A 181 4.75 -6.90 20.83
N GLY A 182 4.72 -6.51 22.10
CA GLY A 182 5.06 -7.40 23.21
C GLY A 182 3.87 -8.26 23.59
N LEU A 183 4.06 -9.56 23.68
CA LEU A 183 3.07 -10.53 24.13
C LEU A 183 3.51 -11.13 25.46
N ARG A 184 2.54 -11.59 26.22
CA ARG A 184 2.77 -12.44 27.39
C ARG A 184 2.03 -13.76 27.21
N ASP A 185 2.77 -14.87 27.25
CA ASP A 185 2.14 -16.17 27.29
C ASP A 185 1.36 -16.32 28.62
N GLY A 186 0.07 -16.62 28.48
CA GLY A 186 -0.82 -16.80 29.63
C GLY A 186 -0.49 -18.01 30.50
N LYS A 187 0.29 -18.98 30.01
CA LYS A 187 0.63 -20.22 30.72
C LYS A 187 1.92 -20.11 31.52
N ASN A 188 2.96 -19.53 30.92
CA ASN A 188 4.32 -19.54 31.50
C ASN A 188 4.79 -18.15 31.92
N GLY A 189 4.03 -17.09 31.58
CA GLY A 189 4.42 -15.69 31.83
C GLY A 189 5.64 -15.25 31.01
N SER A 190 6.13 -16.07 30.07
CA SER A 190 7.22 -15.70 29.19
C SER A 190 6.81 -14.54 28.29
N ALA A 191 7.75 -13.64 28.01
CA ALA A 191 7.55 -12.54 27.06
C ALA A 191 7.97 -13.03 25.69
N SER A 192 7.11 -12.83 24.69
CA SER A 192 7.42 -13.02 23.29
C SER A 192 7.14 -11.72 22.51
N TYR A 193 7.63 -11.67 21.29
CA TYR A 193 7.51 -10.46 20.49
C TYR A 193 7.07 -10.80 19.07
N GLU A 194 6.16 -9.99 18.56
CA GLU A 194 5.81 -9.96 17.15
C GLU A 194 6.19 -8.63 16.53
N TYR A 195 6.50 -8.63 15.25
CA TYR A 195 6.76 -7.42 14.48
C TYR A 195 5.72 -7.30 13.37
N LEU A 196 5.10 -6.14 13.30
CA LEU A 196 4.18 -5.77 12.23
C LEU A 196 4.82 -4.65 11.41
N THR A 197 5.13 -4.93 10.15
CA THR A 197 5.55 -3.92 9.18
C THR A 197 4.50 -3.82 8.09
N VAL A 198 4.08 -2.61 7.75
CA VAL A 198 3.11 -2.35 6.69
C VAL A 198 3.65 -1.30 5.75
N VAL A 199 3.68 -1.62 4.46
CA VAL A 199 4.19 -0.76 3.39
C VAL A 199 3.08 -0.51 2.38
N ARG A 200 2.94 0.75 1.94
CA ARG A 200 1.99 1.15 0.91
C ARG A 200 2.67 1.34 -0.45
N TYR A 201 2.04 0.78 -1.47
CA TYR A 201 2.36 0.97 -2.89
C TYR A 201 1.08 1.38 -3.61
N GLY A 202 0.87 2.68 -3.74
CA GLY A 202 -0.36 3.23 -4.34
C GLY A 202 -1.62 2.78 -3.61
N ALA A 203 -2.44 1.95 -4.25
CA ALA A 203 -3.67 1.38 -3.70
C ALA A 203 -3.44 0.04 -2.95
N THR A 204 -2.21 -0.48 -2.91
CA THR A 204 -1.89 -1.77 -2.32
C THR A 204 -1.12 -1.60 -1.03
N LEU A 205 -1.52 -2.33 0.02
CA LEU A 205 -0.75 -2.51 1.25
C LEU A 205 -0.12 -3.90 1.24
N VAL A 206 1.14 -3.96 1.66
CA VAL A 206 1.82 -5.20 2.03
C VAL A 206 2.08 -5.16 3.51
N SER A 207 1.58 -6.15 4.23
CA SER A 207 1.88 -6.34 5.63
C SER A 207 2.75 -7.58 5.82
N PHE A 208 3.72 -7.43 6.70
CA PHE A 208 4.62 -8.48 7.16
C PHE A 208 4.42 -8.63 8.67
N ARG A 209 4.05 -9.81 9.12
CA ARG A 209 3.94 -10.14 10.53
C ARG A 209 4.95 -11.23 10.84
N ALA A 210 5.99 -10.88 11.59
CA ALA A 210 7.04 -11.81 12.01
C ALA A 210 6.86 -12.18 13.48
N GLU A 211 6.90 -13.47 13.76
CA GLU A 211 6.91 -14.04 15.11
C GLU A 211 8.02 -15.09 15.21
N SER A 212 8.46 -15.41 16.41
CA SER A 212 9.39 -16.49 16.64
C SER A 212 8.71 -17.61 17.43
N LEU A 213 9.00 -18.87 17.06
CA LEU A 213 8.44 -20.04 17.70
C LEU A 213 9.25 -20.52 18.90
N ASP A 214 10.40 -19.89 19.21
CA ASP A 214 11.29 -20.26 20.30
C ASP A 214 11.37 -19.24 21.44
N ASP A 215 10.36 -18.36 21.54
CA ASP A 215 10.26 -17.27 22.54
C ASP A 215 11.40 -16.24 22.45
N LYS A 216 12.28 -16.32 21.44
CA LYS A 216 13.31 -15.30 21.20
C LYS A 216 12.70 -14.13 20.45
N ASP A 217 13.23 -12.94 20.70
CA ASP A 217 12.89 -11.76 19.91
C ASP A 217 13.46 -11.94 18.48
N PRO A 218 12.62 -11.99 17.42
CA PRO A 218 13.10 -12.11 16.05
C PRO A 218 13.87 -10.86 15.57
N GLY A 219 13.85 -9.77 16.35
CA GLY A 219 14.59 -8.54 16.05
C GLY A 219 13.96 -7.66 14.97
N GLY A 220 12.91 -8.13 14.32
CA GLY A 220 12.22 -7.43 13.22
C GLY A 220 11.68 -8.38 12.15
N VAL A 221 11.13 -7.81 11.09
CA VAL A 221 10.86 -8.55 9.86
C VAL A 221 12.19 -8.73 9.12
N PRO A 222 12.59 -9.95 8.72
CA PRO A 222 13.82 -10.17 7.96
C PRO A 222 13.86 -9.33 6.68
N LYS A 223 14.95 -8.61 6.50
CA LYS A 223 15.11 -7.68 5.39
C LYS A 223 14.99 -8.35 4.03
N GLU A 224 15.51 -9.55 3.90
CA GLU A 224 15.49 -10.36 2.68
C GLU A 224 14.06 -10.62 2.19
N ILE A 225 13.12 -10.81 3.12
CA ILE A 225 11.70 -11.00 2.79
C ILE A 225 11.08 -9.71 2.30
N VAL A 226 11.37 -8.59 2.96
CA VAL A 226 10.86 -7.28 2.57
C VAL A 226 11.39 -6.89 1.20
N ASP A 227 12.68 -7.07 0.95
CA ASP A 227 13.33 -6.74 -0.31
C ASP A 227 12.75 -7.58 -1.45
N ALA A 228 12.68 -8.91 -1.29
CA ALA A 228 12.15 -9.82 -2.30
C ALA A 228 10.69 -9.50 -2.65
N GLN A 229 9.85 -9.21 -1.67
CA GLN A 229 8.47 -8.83 -1.93
C GLN A 229 8.35 -7.44 -2.58
N THR A 230 9.22 -6.50 -2.21
CA THR A 230 9.28 -5.18 -2.83
C THR A 230 9.68 -5.29 -4.30
N GLU A 231 10.73 -6.05 -4.60
CA GLU A 231 11.19 -6.29 -5.96
C GLU A 231 10.09 -6.93 -6.82
N ASN A 232 9.37 -7.91 -6.27
CA ASN A 232 8.25 -8.55 -6.97
C ASN A 232 7.08 -7.61 -7.26
N LEU A 233 6.88 -6.59 -6.42
CA LEU A 233 5.85 -5.56 -6.60
C LEU A 233 6.23 -4.49 -7.61
N THR A 234 7.50 -4.09 -7.66
CA THR A 234 7.98 -2.92 -8.40
C THR A 234 8.77 -3.29 -9.65
N GLY A 235 9.15 -4.55 -9.80
CA GLY A 235 9.89 -5.06 -10.94
C GLY A 235 9.12 -5.02 -12.26
N PRO A 236 9.83 -5.14 -13.42
CA PRO A 236 9.24 -4.96 -14.75
C PRO A 236 8.17 -6.00 -15.13
N GLY A 237 7.97 -7.04 -14.34
CA GLY A 237 6.89 -8.03 -14.50
C GLY A 237 5.74 -7.82 -13.52
N GLY A 238 5.82 -6.78 -12.71
CA GLY A 238 4.87 -6.41 -11.70
C GLY A 238 3.74 -5.49 -12.18
#